data_0d80278b1bee91edd366383611b650df
#
_entry.id   0d80278b1bee91edd366383611b650df
#
_cell.length_a   1.000
_cell.length_b   1.000
_cell.length_c   1.000
_cell.angle_alpha   90.00
_cell.angle_beta   90.00
_cell.angle_gamma   90.00
#
_symmetry.space_group_name_H-M   'P 1'
#
loop_
_entity.id
_entity.type
_entity.pdbx_description
1 polymer ?
#
loop_
_entity_poly.entity_id
_entity_poly.type
_entity_poly.pdbx_seq_one_letter_code
_entity_poly.pdbx_strand_id
1 'polypeptide(L)'
;FSNAIKGHFKGDLSKIDENNLVHALPNYVCPEEIYDQVTQYFPIYSGFNPPNMRGEYLSAPNALIYESYAEDPDSVIFFSDRYLGFIYNGKQMNFYGKQYDPEKDRWIEEVYYGLKITGENDYFTCYFVIDDYVEGYYAKQSFIFSGKKTDDGIEDYHSAVILLETSGHPNMPANNSFRVLKDYDGIAEAFLLR
;
A
#
# COMPACT_ATOMS: atom_id res chain seq x y z
N PHE A 1 9.17 -15.97 -4.31
CA PHE A 1 7.80 -16.13 -3.81
C PHE A 1 7.73 -16.85 -2.46
N SER A 2 8.63 -17.80 -2.19
CA SER A 2 8.48 -18.67 -1.01
C SER A 2 9.06 -18.10 0.28
N ASN A 3 9.98 -17.16 0.26
CA ASN A 3 10.73 -16.76 1.44
C ASN A 3 10.12 -15.59 2.22
N ALA A 4 9.48 -14.62 1.56
CA ALA A 4 8.79 -13.52 2.24
C ALA A 4 7.50 -13.98 2.96
N ILE A 5 6.83 -14.99 2.38
CA ILE A 5 5.59 -15.56 2.96
C ILE A 5 5.90 -16.52 4.12
N LYS A 6 7.05 -17.22 4.10
CA LYS A 6 7.41 -18.23 5.12
C LYS A 6 7.58 -17.67 6.54
N GLY A 7 7.82 -16.39 6.70
CA GLY A 7 8.05 -15.78 8.02
C GLY A 7 6.79 -15.55 8.86
N HIS A 8 5.62 -15.39 8.23
CA HIS A 8 4.37 -15.01 8.92
C HIS A 8 3.23 -16.02 8.77
N PHE A 9 3.28 -16.86 7.76
CA PHE A 9 2.24 -17.87 7.53
C PHE A 9 2.66 -19.20 8.16
N LYS A 10 2.03 -19.57 9.26
CA LYS A 10 2.24 -20.91 9.90
C LYS A 10 1.52 -22.05 9.18
N GLY A 11 0.94 -21.80 7.99
CA GLY A 11 0.20 -22.75 7.19
C GLY A 11 0.95 -23.23 5.95
N ASP A 12 0.55 -24.36 5.40
CA ASP A 12 1.03 -24.91 4.15
C ASP A 12 0.39 -24.16 2.96
N LEU A 13 1.15 -23.30 2.31
CA LEU A 13 0.68 -22.49 1.18
C LEU A 13 0.18 -23.32 -0.01
N SER A 14 0.58 -24.59 -0.12
CA SER A 14 0.10 -25.49 -1.19
C SER A 14 -1.38 -25.86 -1.03
N LYS A 15 -1.97 -25.60 0.13
CA LYS A 15 -3.38 -25.86 0.47
C LYS A 15 -4.28 -24.63 0.41
N ILE A 16 -3.73 -23.47 0.07
CA ILE A 16 -4.49 -22.24 -0.05
C ILE A 16 -5.08 -22.22 -1.47
N ASP A 17 -6.38 -22.51 -1.57
CA ASP A 17 -7.16 -22.22 -2.76
C ASP A 17 -7.45 -20.71 -2.88
N GLU A 18 -8.01 -20.26 -4.01
CA GLU A 18 -8.32 -18.85 -4.25
C GLU A 18 -9.24 -18.25 -3.18
N ASN A 19 -10.20 -19.02 -2.67
CA ASN A 19 -11.12 -18.57 -1.62
C ASN A 19 -10.39 -18.36 -0.28
N ASN A 20 -9.50 -19.28 0.08
CA ASN A 20 -8.71 -19.16 1.29
C ASN A 20 -7.67 -18.04 1.19
N LEU A 21 -7.17 -17.72 0.00
CA LEU A 21 -6.21 -16.63 -0.19
C LEU A 21 -6.81 -15.28 0.21
N VAL A 22 -8.04 -14.98 -0.22
CA VAL A 22 -8.71 -13.72 0.12
C VAL A 22 -8.87 -13.55 1.63
N HIS A 23 -9.24 -14.61 2.34
CA HIS A 23 -9.36 -14.59 3.80
C HIS A 23 -8.00 -14.57 4.53
N ALA A 24 -6.92 -15.00 3.88
CA ALA A 24 -5.58 -15.00 4.46
C ALA A 24 -4.81 -13.70 4.24
N LEU A 25 -5.23 -12.86 3.28
CA LEU A 25 -4.54 -11.62 2.95
C LEU A 25 -4.45 -10.64 4.13
N PRO A 26 -5.51 -10.40 4.93
CA PRO A 26 -5.41 -9.55 6.11
C PRO A 26 -4.28 -9.99 7.04
N ASN A 27 -4.23 -11.26 7.40
CA ASN A 27 -3.19 -11.82 8.28
C ASN A 27 -1.78 -11.83 7.65
N TYR A 28 -1.69 -11.72 6.33
CA TYR A 28 -0.43 -11.59 5.62
C TYR A 28 0.14 -10.17 5.73
N VAL A 29 -0.72 -9.15 5.66
CA VAL A 29 -0.26 -7.75 5.61
C VAL A 29 -0.10 -7.14 7.00
N CYS A 30 -0.96 -7.49 7.97
CA CYS A 30 -0.83 -7.00 9.35
C CYS A 30 -1.68 -7.86 10.30
N PRO A 31 -1.57 -7.67 11.64
CA PRO A 31 -2.51 -8.27 12.60
C PRO A 31 -3.96 -7.89 12.29
N GLU A 32 -4.88 -8.83 12.52
CA GLU A 32 -6.31 -8.68 12.20
C GLU A 32 -6.92 -7.42 12.85
N GLU A 33 -6.60 -7.16 14.12
CA GLU A 33 -7.07 -5.99 14.85
C GLU A 33 -6.62 -4.65 14.24
N ILE A 34 -5.43 -4.62 13.62
CA ILE A 34 -4.92 -3.43 12.91
C ILE A 34 -5.60 -3.31 11.55
N TYR A 35 -5.79 -4.43 10.86
CA TYR A 35 -6.53 -4.45 9.60
C TYR A 35 -7.95 -3.91 9.75
N ASP A 36 -8.66 -4.34 10.81
CA ASP A 36 -10.00 -3.89 11.10
C ASP A 36 -10.07 -2.39 11.40
N GLN A 37 -9.05 -1.82 12.04
CA GLN A 37 -8.95 -0.38 12.26
C GLN A 37 -8.69 0.38 10.95
N VAL A 38 -7.71 -0.05 10.18
CA VAL A 38 -7.32 0.57 8.89
C VAL A 38 -8.51 0.62 7.93
N THR A 39 -9.25 -0.46 7.82
CA THR A 39 -10.38 -0.61 6.87
C THR A 39 -11.61 0.22 7.23
N GLN A 40 -11.62 0.90 8.38
CA GLN A 40 -12.65 1.88 8.71
C GLN A 40 -12.51 3.18 7.91
N TYR A 41 -11.34 3.44 7.35
CA TYR A 41 -11.01 4.71 6.70
C TYR A 41 -11.09 4.67 5.17
N PHE A 42 -11.10 3.48 4.57
CA PHE A 42 -11.28 3.33 3.12
C PHE A 42 -11.79 1.93 2.74
N PRO A 43 -12.41 1.79 1.57
CA PRO A 43 -13.00 0.53 1.15
C PRO A 43 -11.92 -0.50 0.76
N ILE A 44 -12.19 -1.75 1.11
CA ILE A 44 -11.41 -2.91 0.67
C ILE A 44 -12.25 -3.71 -0.32
N TYR A 45 -11.69 -3.90 -1.51
CA TYR A 45 -12.36 -4.64 -2.58
C TYR A 45 -11.81 -6.05 -2.66
N SER A 46 -12.66 -7.02 -2.37
CA SER A 46 -12.38 -8.45 -2.53
C SER A 46 -12.82 -8.93 -3.90
N GLY A 47 -12.34 -10.11 -4.30
CA GLY A 47 -12.67 -10.74 -5.56
C GLY A 47 -11.43 -11.30 -6.25
N PHE A 48 -11.66 -12.09 -7.32
CA PHE A 48 -10.60 -12.81 -8.03
C PHE A 48 -10.35 -12.29 -9.44
N ASN A 49 -11.09 -11.26 -9.86
CA ASN A 49 -11.00 -10.69 -11.19
C ASN A 49 -10.75 -9.16 -11.12
N PRO A 50 -9.62 -8.74 -10.50
CA PRO A 50 -9.25 -7.33 -10.41
C PRO A 50 -8.98 -6.75 -11.81
N PRO A 51 -9.09 -5.41 -11.98
CA PRO A 51 -8.75 -4.77 -13.24
C PRO A 51 -7.26 -4.90 -13.56
N ASN A 52 -6.92 -4.74 -14.82
CA ASN A 52 -5.53 -4.62 -15.23
C ASN A 52 -4.95 -3.30 -14.75
N MET A 53 -4.13 -3.36 -13.69
CA MET A 53 -3.52 -2.18 -13.07
C MET A 53 -2.31 -1.62 -13.81
N ARG A 54 -1.84 -2.28 -14.88
CA ARG A 54 -0.65 -1.84 -15.61
C ARG A 54 -0.77 -0.37 -16.03
N GLY A 55 0.20 0.43 -15.62
CA GLY A 55 0.24 1.87 -15.89
C GLY A 55 0.99 2.64 -14.82
N GLU A 56 1.08 3.93 -15.03
CA GLU A 56 1.66 4.89 -14.09
C GLU A 56 0.60 5.93 -13.72
N TYR A 57 0.60 6.33 -12.44
CA TYR A 57 -0.38 7.24 -11.88
C TYR A 57 0.31 8.24 -10.96
N LEU A 58 -0.28 9.42 -10.80
CA LEU A 58 0.16 10.45 -9.88
C LEU A 58 -0.93 10.72 -8.86
N SER A 59 -0.68 10.45 -7.58
CA SER A 59 -1.53 10.90 -6.48
C SER A 59 -1.01 12.26 -5.99
N ALA A 60 -1.79 13.31 -6.26
CA ALA A 60 -1.44 14.71 -5.98
C ALA A 60 -2.69 15.62 -5.98
N PRO A 61 -2.99 16.31 -4.87
CA PRO A 61 -2.26 16.31 -3.60
C PRO A 61 -2.61 15.10 -2.71
N ASN A 62 -1.60 14.54 -2.07
CA ASN A 62 -1.74 13.37 -1.21
C ASN A 62 -2.01 13.81 0.24
N ALA A 63 -3.22 13.57 0.75
CA ALA A 63 -3.69 14.08 2.03
C ALA A 63 -3.80 13.00 3.11
N LEU A 64 -3.42 13.35 4.34
CA LEU A 64 -3.65 12.51 5.52
C LEU A 64 -5.15 12.48 5.84
N ILE A 65 -5.67 11.27 6.04
CA ILE A 65 -7.01 11.04 6.59
C ILE A 65 -6.93 10.73 8.08
N TYR A 66 -5.98 9.86 8.45
CA TYR A 66 -5.84 9.38 9.82
C TYR A 66 -4.43 8.85 10.08
N GLU A 67 -3.95 9.04 11.32
CA GLU A 67 -2.78 8.33 11.84
C GLU A 67 -3.00 7.90 13.30
N SER A 68 -2.58 6.68 13.63
CA SER A 68 -2.88 6.02 14.91
C SER A 68 -2.01 6.48 16.07
N TYR A 69 -1.02 7.34 15.84
CA TYR A 69 0.02 7.72 16.80
C TYR A 69 0.13 9.23 17.06
N ALA A 70 -0.76 10.00 16.49
CA ALA A 70 -0.90 11.42 16.76
C ALA A 70 -2.38 11.77 16.96
N GLU A 71 -2.63 12.93 17.57
CA GLU A 71 -3.99 13.49 17.67
C GLU A 71 -4.46 13.95 16.29
N ASP A 72 -5.77 13.89 16.04
CA ASP A 72 -6.35 14.39 14.80
C ASP A 72 -5.96 15.87 14.58
N PRO A 73 -5.39 16.21 13.43
CA PRO A 73 -4.96 17.56 13.17
C PRO A 73 -6.16 18.49 12.97
N ASP A 74 -6.04 19.73 13.45
CA ASP A 74 -7.04 20.77 13.23
C ASP A 74 -7.18 21.21 11.76
N SER A 75 -6.24 20.78 10.90
CA SER A 75 -6.18 21.12 9.47
C SER A 75 -5.70 19.92 8.64
N VAL A 76 -6.05 19.93 7.35
CA VAL A 76 -5.58 18.91 6.42
C VAL A 76 -4.05 18.94 6.31
N ILE A 77 -3.41 17.80 6.53
CA ILE A 77 -1.97 17.62 6.32
C ILE A 77 -1.76 17.01 4.94
N PHE A 78 -0.92 17.67 4.14
CA PHE A 78 -0.52 17.17 2.83
C PHE A 78 0.88 16.56 2.89
N PHE A 79 1.03 15.43 2.25
CA PHE A 79 2.30 14.78 2.01
C PHE A 79 2.77 15.05 0.58
N SER A 80 4.05 14.80 0.32
CA SER A 80 4.58 14.90 -1.03
C SER A 80 3.81 14.03 -2.01
N ASP A 81 3.65 14.53 -3.22
CA ASP A 81 3.00 13.79 -4.32
C ASP A 81 3.67 12.44 -4.53
N ARG A 82 2.88 11.45 -4.90
CA ARG A 82 3.36 10.09 -5.07
C ARG A 82 3.07 9.57 -6.47
N TYR A 83 4.13 9.19 -7.17
CA TYR A 83 4.03 8.42 -8.40
C TYR A 83 3.86 6.93 -8.08
N LEU A 84 2.93 6.30 -8.79
CA LEU A 84 2.55 4.91 -8.60
C LEU A 84 2.69 4.21 -9.95
N GLY A 85 3.58 3.24 -10.05
CA GLY A 85 3.75 2.42 -11.25
C GLY A 85 3.37 0.96 -10.99
N PHE A 86 2.56 0.39 -11.85
CA PHE A 86 2.20 -1.02 -11.83
C PHE A 86 2.75 -1.70 -13.08
N ILE A 87 3.70 -2.58 -12.90
CA ILE A 87 4.47 -3.21 -13.99
C ILE A 87 4.32 -4.72 -13.94
N TYR A 88 3.84 -5.30 -15.03
CA TYR A 88 3.76 -6.75 -15.18
C TYR A 88 5.03 -7.28 -15.87
N ASN A 89 5.75 -8.18 -15.21
CA ASN A 89 7.00 -8.74 -15.73
C ASN A 89 6.85 -10.08 -16.45
N GLY A 90 5.62 -10.45 -16.85
CA GLY A 90 5.29 -11.73 -17.47
C GLY A 90 4.97 -12.86 -16.47
N LYS A 91 5.17 -12.65 -15.18
CA LYS A 91 4.91 -13.63 -14.11
C LYS A 91 4.07 -13.07 -12.97
N GLN A 92 4.32 -11.82 -12.61
CA GLN A 92 3.66 -11.17 -11.48
C GLN A 92 3.58 -9.67 -11.71
N MET A 93 2.65 -9.03 -11.01
CA MET A 93 2.59 -7.58 -10.92
C MET A 93 3.61 -7.10 -9.90
N ASN A 94 4.35 -6.06 -10.26
CA ASN A 94 5.27 -5.34 -9.38
C ASN A 94 4.77 -3.92 -9.21
N PHE A 95 5.14 -3.32 -8.10
CA PHE A 95 4.88 -1.92 -7.81
C PHE A 95 6.18 -1.11 -7.89
N TYR A 96 6.11 0.06 -8.46
CA TYR A 96 7.14 1.08 -8.45
C TYR A 96 6.56 2.34 -7.83
N GLY A 97 7.17 2.82 -6.75
CA GLY A 97 6.82 4.07 -6.10
C GLY A 97 7.91 5.12 -6.28
N LYS A 98 7.50 6.37 -6.42
CA LYS A 98 8.42 7.49 -6.44
C LYS A 98 7.81 8.67 -5.69
N GLN A 99 8.55 9.21 -4.73
CA GLN A 99 8.13 10.33 -3.91
C GLN A 99 9.27 11.32 -3.76
N TYR A 100 8.98 12.62 -3.83
CA TYR A 100 9.98 13.64 -3.60
C TYR A 100 10.16 13.85 -2.08
N ASP A 101 11.40 13.81 -1.61
CA ASP A 101 11.80 14.15 -0.25
C ASP A 101 12.30 15.60 -0.23
N PRO A 102 11.49 16.57 0.23
CA PRO A 102 11.87 17.98 0.21
C PRO A 102 12.98 18.32 1.22
N GLU A 103 13.15 17.52 2.27
CA GLU A 103 14.20 17.74 3.27
C GLU A 103 15.58 17.38 2.72
N LYS A 104 15.64 16.38 1.85
CA LYS A 104 16.87 15.89 1.24
C LYS A 104 17.06 16.34 -0.21
N ASP A 105 16.11 17.11 -0.74
CA ASP A 105 16.08 17.59 -2.14
C ASP A 105 16.36 16.46 -3.15
N ARG A 106 15.66 15.32 -2.98
CA ARG A 106 15.84 14.15 -3.83
C ARG A 106 14.56 13.34 -4.00
N TRP A 107 14.52 12.59 -5.08
CA TRP A 107 13.51 11.56 -5.27
C TRP A 107 13.89 10.28 -4.52
N ILE A 108 12.94 9.72 -3.77
CA ILE A 108 13.01 8.37 -3.21
C ILE A 108 12.27 7.48 -4.20
N GLU A 109 12.95 6.44 -4.66
CA GLU A 109 12.40 5.44 -5.59
C GLU A 109 12.34 4.09 -4.87
N GLU A 110 11.22 3.41 -5.02
CA GLU A 110 10.93 2.16 -4.35
C GLU A 110 10.40 1.15 -5.36
N VAL A 111 10.93 -0.04 -5.36
CA VAL A 111 10.46 -1.13 -6.23
C VAL A 111 10.11 -2.34 -5.38
N TYR A 112 8.86 -2.79 -5.50
CA TYR A 112 8.36 -3.94 -4.77
C TYR A 112 7.88 -5.03 -5.70
N TYR A 113 8.23 -6.26 -5.39
CA TYR A 113 7.98 -7.41 -6.23
C TYR A 113 6.84 -8.27 -5.66
N GLY A 114 5.96 -8.74 -6.55
CA GLY A 114 4.95 -9.72 -6.17
C GLY A 114 3.79 -9.19 -5.38
N LEU A 115 3.20 -8.06 -5.82
CA LEU A 115 1.96 -7.56 -5.27
C LEU A 115 0.88 -8.63 -5.27
N LYS A 116 0.06 -8.63 -4.23
CA LYS A 116 -1.24 -9.28 -4.23
C LYS A 116 -2.30 -8.25 -4.58
N ILE A 117 -3.18 -8.62 -5.50
CA ILE A 117 -4.29 -7.76 -5.93
C ILE A 117 -5.56 -8.57 -5.81
N THR A 118 -6.56 -8.01 -5.14
CA THR A 118 -7.93 -8.50 -5.13
C THR A 118 -8.84 -7.47 -5.79
N GLY A 119 -10.03 -7.87 -6.19
CA GLY A 119 -10.99 -6.96 -6.78
C GLY A 119 -11.93 -7.64 -7.75
N GLU A 120 -12.88 -6.86 -8.22
CA GLU A 120 -13.87 -7.29 -9.22
C GLU A 120 -14.23 -6.11 -10.12
N ASN A 121 -14.33 -6.36 -11.42
CA ASN A 121 -14.58 -5.34 -12.45
C ASN A 121 -13.49 -4.26 -12.45
N ASP A 122 -13.85 -3.01 -12.06
CA ASP A 122 -12.95 -1.87 -12.05
C ASP A 122 -12.35 -1.58 -10.66
N TYR A 123 -12.86 -2.25 -9.62
CA TYR A 123 -12.42 -2.02 -8.24
C TYR A 123 -11.31 -2.97 -7.83
N PHE A 124 -10.35 -2.45 -7.07
CA PHE A 124 -9.20 -3.24 -6.64
C PHE A 124 -8.70 -2.86 -5.24
N THR A 125 -8.01 -3.81 -4.61
CA THR A 125 -7.14 -3.56 -3.46
C THR A 125 -5.82 -4.29 -3.67
N CYS A 126 -4.72 -3.58 -3.50
CA CYS A 126 -3.35 -4.10 -3.57
C CYS A 126 -2.75 -4.24 -2.18
N TYR A 127 -1.95 -5.29 -1.98
CA TYR A 127 -1.29 -5.58 -0.73
C TYR A 127 0.17 -5.98 -0.96
N PHE A 128 1.08 -5.43 -0.16
CA PHE A 128 2.47 -5.90 -0.10
C PHE A 128 3.14 -5.55 1.23
N VAL A 129 4.19 -6.30 1.54
CA VAL A 129 5.00 -6.09 2.75
C VAL A 129 6.43 -5.92 2.29
N ILE A 130 7.12 -4.97 2.88
CA ILE A 130 8.53 -4.69 2.62
C ILE A 130 9.35 -4.80 3.89
N ASP A 131 10.59 -5.22 3.71
CA ASP A 131 11.65 -5.11 4.69
C ASP A 131 12.65 -4.06 4.15
N ASP A 132 12.89 -3.00 4.90
CA ASP A 132 13.73 -1.88 4.48
C ASP A 132 14.59 -1.35 5.63
N TYR A 133 15.49 -0.42 5.32
CA TYR A 133 16.29 0.30 6.30
C TYR A 133 16.07 1.80 6.12
N VAL A 134 15.46 2.42 7.14
CA VAL A 134 15.27 3.87 7.20
C VAL A 134 16.36 4.45 8.09
N GLU A 135 17.25 5.26 7.50
CA GLU A 135 18.40 5.85 8.21
C GLU A 135 19.30 4.85 8.95
N GLY A 136 19.40 3.62 8.41
CA GLY A 136 20.19 2.53 8.99
C GLY A 136 19.46 1.68 10.04
N TYR A 137 18.20 2.00 10.35
CA TYR A 137 17.35 1.20 11.23
C TYR A 137 16.42 0.31 10.42
N TYR A 138 16.33 -0.94 10.78
CA TYR A 138 15.40 -1.88 10.16
C TYR A 138 13.97 -1.45 10.39
N ALA A 139 13.17 -1.51 9.33
CA ALA A 139 11.74 -1.26 9.35
C ALA A 139 11.01 -2.26 8.45
N LYS A 140 10.02 -2.93 8.98
CA LYS A 140 9.09 -3.77 8.23
C LYS A 140 7.77 -3.04 8.10
N GLN A 141 7.35 -2.82 6.88
CA GLN A 141 6.16 -2.03 6.59
C GLN A 141 5.21 -2.82 5.69
N SER A 142 3.92 -2.65 5.93
CA SER A 142 2.86 -3.13 5.07
C SER A 142 2.18 -1.97 4.38
N PHE A 143 1.79 -2.20 3.13
CA PHE A 143 1.07 -1.25 2.31
C PHE A 143 -0.23 -1.86 1.80
N ILE A 144 -1.30 -1.06 1.86
CA ILE A 144 -2.61 -1.39 1.30
C ILE A 144 -3.04 -0.21 0.43
N PHE A 145 -3.35 -0.48 -0.84
CA PHE A 145 -3.88 0.52 -1.78
C PHE A 145 -5.23 0.08 -2.28
N SER A 146 -6.18 0.98 -2.40
CA SER A 146 -7.48 0.68 -2.99
C SER A 146 -8.01 1.83 -3.84
N GLY A 147 -8.95 1.51 -4.73
CA GLY A 147 -9.60 2.48 -5.60
C GLY A 147 -10.34 1.82 -6.74
N LYS A 148 -10.81 2.66 -7.66
CA LYS A 148 -11.48 2.23 -8.89
C LYS A 148 -10.63 2.61 -10.09
N LYS A 149 -10.19 1.63 -10.88
CA LYS A 149 -9.43 1.86 -12.12
C LYS A 149 -10.34 2.38 -13.22
N THR A 150 -9.96 3.52 -13.81
CA THR A 150 -10.61 4.12 -14.97
C THR A 150 -9.58 4.43 -16.05
N ASP A 151 -10.01 4.92 -17.21
CA ASP A 151 -9.11 5.36 -18.27
C ASP A 151 -8.33 6.62 -17.88
N ASP A 152 -8.93 7.48 -17.02
CA ASP A 152 -8.33 8.73 -16.57
C ASP A 152 -7.38 8.54 -15.37
N GLY A 153 -7.45 7.39 -14.67
CA GLY A 153 -6.62 7.14 -13.50
C GLY A 153 -7.20 6.14 -12.51
N ILE A 154 -6.94 6.39 -11.24
CA ILE A 154 -7.52 5.63 -10.13
C ILE A 154 -8.42 6.56 -9.34
N GLU A 155 -9.74 6.46 -9.56
CA GLU A 155 -10.75 7.17 -8.76
C GLU A 155 -10.77 6.64 -7.33
N ASP A 156 -11.06 7.55 -6.39
CA ASP A 156 -11.17 7.24 -4.95
C ASP A 156 -9.93 6.49 -4.41
N TYR A 157 -8.74 6.95 -4.86
CA TYR A 157 -7.47 6.34 -4.44
C TYR A 157 -7.20 6.59 -2.97
N HIS A 158 -6.97 5.49 -2.25
CA HIS A 158 -6.54 5.48 -0.86
C HIS A 158 -5.33 4.59 -0.67
N SER A 159 -4.52 4.94 0.33
CA SER A 159 -3.38 4.12 0.75
C SER A 159 -3.25 4.08 2.26
N ALA A 160 -2.83 2.94 2.79
CA ALA A 160 -2.40 2.80 4.17
C ALA A 160 -0.96 2.29 4.23
N VAL A 161 -0.21 2.84 5.18
CA VAL A 161 1.12 2.38 5.56
C VAL A 161 1.10 1.96 7.01
N ILE A 162 1.47 0.72 7.29
CA ILE A 162 1.45 0.11 8.62
C ILE A 162 2.88 -0.28 8.98
N LEU A 163 3.40 0.22 10.10
CA LEU A 163 4.71 -0.15 10.63
C LEU A 163 4.57 -1.44 11.44
N LEU A 164 4.97 -2.57 10.86
CA LEU A 164 4.85 -3.88 11.52
C LEU A 164 5.94 -4.10 12.57
N GLU A 165 7.18 -3.69 12.23
CA GLU A 165 8.34 -3.88 13.09
C GLU A 165 9.39 -2.80 12.84
N THR A 166 10.07 -2.35 13.89
CA THR A 166 11.21 -1.45 13.79
C THR A 166 12.29 -1.86 14.78
N SER A 167 13.57 -1.64 14.42
CA SER A 167 14.72 -1.85 15.31
C SER A 167 14.97 -0.70 16.30
N GLY A 168 13.97 0.16 16.55
CA GLY A 168 14.02 1.21 17.58
C GLY A 168 14.58 2.54 17.11
N HIS A 169 14.27 2.94 15.88
CA HIS A 169 14.56 4.30 15.42
C HIS A 169 13.85 5.33 16.31
N PRO A 170 14.55 6.34 16.84
CA PRO A 170 14.01 7.26 17.86
C PRO A 170 12.81 8.11 17.38
N ASN A 171 12.71 8.35 16.07
CA ASN A 171 11.66 9.16 15.46
C ASN A 171 10.59 8.32 14.74
N MET A 172 10.66 6.98 14.80
CA MET A 172 9.60 6.12 14.28
C MET A 172 8.51 5.89 15.32
N PRO A 173 7.25 5.80 14.91
CA PRO A 173 6.17 5.42 15.81
C PRO A 173 6.32 3.95 16.28
N ALA A 174 5.49 3.55 17.24
CA ALA A 174 5.50 2.18 17.76
C ALA A 174 5.11 1.16 16.67
N ASN A 175 5.49 -0.10 16.88
CA ASN A 175 5.03 -1.21 16.04
C ASN A 175 3.49 -1.24 15.99
N ASN A 176 2.95 -1.62 14.85
CA ASN A 176 1.52 -1.63 14.53
C ASN A 176 0.87 -0.24 14.43
N SER A 177 1.65 0.82 14.48
CA SER A 177 1.16 2.15 14.11
C SER A 177 0.90 2.22 12.61
N PHE A 178 -0.11 3.02 12.22
CA PHE A 178 -0.46 3.18 10.82
C PHE A 178 -0.92 4.60 10.50
N ARG A 179 -0.85 4.94 9.21
CA ARG A 179 -1.48 6.12 8.63
C ARG A 179 -2.25 5.76 7.38
N VAL A 180 -3.30 6.53 7.13
CA VAL A 180 -4.14 6.43 5.94
C VAL A 180 -4.10 7.75 5.20
N LEU A 181 -3.87 7.66 3.91
CA LEU A 181 -3.77 8.77 2.98
C LEU A 181 -4.80 8.59 1.86
N LYS A 182 -5.20 9.70 1.25
CA LYS A 182 -6.00 9.67 0.03
C LYS A 182 -5.49 10.68 -1.00
N ASP A 183 -5.84 10.47 -2.23
CA ASP A 183 -5.82 11.53 -3.22
C ASP A 183 -6.92 12.56 -2.88
N TYR A 184 -6.53 13.83 -2.70
CA TYR A 184 -7.44 14.83 -2.13
C TYR A 184 -8.47 15.33 -3.13
N ASP A 185 -8.15 15.39 -4.40
CA ASP A 185 -9.06 15.82 -5.46
C ASP A 185 -9.91 14.67 -6.03
N GLY A 186 -9.64 13.44 -5.56
CA GLY A 186 -10.46 12.27 -5.81
C GLY A 186 -9.97 11.35 -6.91
N ILE A 187 -8.86 11.66 -7.59
CA ILE A 187 -8.31 10.82 -8.65
C ILE A 187 -6.78 10.87 -8.72
N ALA A 188 -6.15 9.70 -8.52
CA ALA A 188 -4.74 9.57 -8.90
C ALA A 188 -4.65 9.46 -10.42
N GLU A 189 -4.29 10.58 -11.06
CA GLU A 189 -4.34 10.74 -12.52
C GLU A 189 -3.42 9.76 -13.25
N ALA A 190 -3.87 9.22 -14.39
CA ALA A 190 -3.04 8.40 -15.26
C ALA A 190 -1.90 9.23 -15.84
N PHE A 191 -0.67 8.83 -15.56
CA PHE A 191 0.52 9.48 -16.05
C PHE A 191 0.95 8.82 -17.37
N LEU A 192 0.74 9.52 -18.47
CA LEU A 192 1.24 9.10 -19.76
C LEU A 192 2.70 9.54 -19.87
N LEU A 193 3.64 8.61 -19.75
CA LEU A 193 5.01 8.85 -20.22
C LEU A 193 4.94 9.21 -21.70
N ARG A 194 5.19 10.47 -22.02
CA ARG A 194 5.37 10.94 -23.39
C ARG A 194 6.81 10.71 -23.86
#